data_1b54b3074e5a08ae88213edcd113fc98
#
_entry.id   1b54b3074e5a08ae88213edcd113fc98
#
_cell.length_a   1.000
_cell.length_b   1.000
_cell.length_c   1.000
_cell.angle_alpha   90.00
_cell.angle_beta   90.00
_cell.angle_gamma   90.00
#
_symmetry.space_group_name_H-M   'P 1'
#
loop_
_entity.id
_entity.type
_entity.pdbx_description
1 polymer ?
#
loop_
_entity_poly.entity_id
_entity_poly.type
_entity_poly.pdbx_seq_one_letter_code
_entity_poly.pdbx_strand_id
1 'polypeptide(L)'
;MASWGEIENVAPDLARLARGLLEAHVHKTLATLRADGSPRISGLEAKFIEGELWFGSMPGSRKGDDLARDPRFALHSGSIDPPGWQGDAKLSGIAEEIVDPGRKEEIFRAMGAADVAVDSLLFRADVREVAVTRLTEAGDELTIDFWNESAGVRSITRK
;
A
#
# COMPACT_ATOMS: atom_id res chain seq x y z
N MET A 1 7.14 11.08 -8.50
CA MET A 1 6.85 10.75 -7.07
C MET A 1 5.43 11.15 -6.77
N ALA A 2 4.57 10.18 -6.51
CA ALA A 2 3.18 10.50 -6.23
C ALA A 2 2.84 10.19 -4.76
N SER A 3 2.46 11.24 -4.02
CA SER A 3 1.75 11.09 -2.76
C SER A 3 0.38 10.47 -3.01
N TRP A 4 -0.24 9.91 -1.99
CA TRP A 4 -1.62 9.44 -2.12
C TRP A 4 -2.58 10.59 -2.49
N GLY A 5 -2.38 11.77 -1.90
CA GLY A 5 -3.20 12.96 -2.20
C GLY A 5 -3.11 13.40 -3.66
N GLU A 6 -1.94 13.24 -4.31
CA GLU A 6 -1.82 13.49 -5.75
C GLU A 6 -2.63 12.48 -6.58
N ILE A 7 -2.65 11.20 -6.16
CA ILE A 7 -3.47 10.18 -6.82
C ILE A 7 -4.96 10.46 -6.63
N GLU A 8 -5.38 10.89 -5.43
CA GLU A 8 -6.76 11.33 -5.16
C GLU A 8 -7.20 12.48 -6.09
N ASN A 9 -6.27 13.35 -6.47
CA ASN A 9 -6.57 14.45 -7.39
C ASN A 9 -6.66 14.02 -8.86
N VAL A 10 -5.81 13.10 -9.32
CA VAL A 10 -5.74 12.70 -10.74
C VAL A 10 -6.60 11.48 -11.08
N ALA A 11 -6.93 10.66 -10.09
CA ALA A 11 -7.70 9.42 -10.22
C ALA A 11 -8.66 9.22 -9.03
N PRO A 12 -9.58 10.18 -8.77
CA PRO A 12 -10.35 10.22 -7.52
C PRO A 12 -11.21 8.98 -7.28
N ASP A 13 -11.87 8.44 -8.30
CA ASP A 13 -12.73 7.26 -8.14
C ASP A 13 -11.91 6.00 -7.85
N LEU A 14 -10.80 5.79 -8.55
CA LEU A 14 -9.90 4.69 -8.30
C LEU A 14 -9.26 4.78 -6.91
N ALA A 15 -8.78 5.96 -6.53
CA ALA A 15 -8.19 6.20 -5.22
C ALA A 15 -9.20 5.93 -4.09
N ARG A 16 -10.44 6.37 -4.23
CA ARG A 16 -11.51 6.12 -3.27
C ARG A 16 -11.79 4.62 -3.11
N LEU A 17 -11.91 3.88 -4.21
CA LEU A 17 -12.13 2.42 -4.20
C LEU A 17 -10.94 1.70 -3.56
N ALA A 18 -9.72 2.01 -3.99
CA ALA A 18 -8.51 1.38 -3.47
C ALA A 18 -8.33 1.66 -1.98
N ARG A 19 -8.51 2.89 -1.53
CA ARG A 19 -8.46 3.27 -0.12
C ARG A 19 -9.48 2.52 0.72
N GLY A 20 -10.73 2.45 0.26
CA GLY A 20 -11.79 1.71 0.95
C GLY A 20 -11.43 0.24 1.16
N LEU A 21 -10.89 -0.43 0.14
CA LEU A 21 -10.45 -1.83 0.23
C LEU A 21 -9.22 -1.99 1.14
N LEU A 22 -8.26 -1.07 1.08
CA LEU A 22 -7.07 -1.08 1.94
C LEU A 22 -7.41 -0.82 3.41
N GLU A 23 -8.37 0.04 3.69
CA GLU A 23 -8.82 0.35 5.06
C GLU A 23 -9.82 -0.66 5.63
N ALA A 24 -10.43 -1.51 4.81
CA ALA A 24 -11.40 -2.53 5.25
C ALA A 24 -10.80 -3.57 6.21
N HIS A 25 -9.49 -3.80 6.14
CA HIS A 25 -8.78 -4.73 7.01
C HIS A 25 -7.53 -4.06 7.59
N VAL A 26 -7.26 -4.35 8.86
CA VAL A 26 -6.08 -3.82 9.56
C VAL A 26 -4.79 -4.32 8.91
N HIS A 27 -4.70 -5.62 8.63
CA HIS A 27 -3.50 -6.24 8.04
C HIS A 27 -3.55 -6.24 6.51
N LYS A 28 -2.41 -5.91 5.93
CA LYS A 28 -2.09 -5.94 4.50
C LYS A 28 -0.92 -6.89 4.28
N THR A 29 -0.73 -7.31 3.04
CA THR A 29 0.42 -8.10 2.63
C THR A 29 1.39 -7.23 1.84
N LEU A 30 2.62 -7.12 2.33
CA LEU A 30 3.72 -6.40 1.69
C LEU A 30 4.63 -7.38 0.97
N ALA A 31 4.98 -7.09 -0.26
CA ALA A 31 6.05 -7.76 -1.00
C ALA A 31 7.29 -6.87 -1.02
N THR A 32 8.45 -7.48 -0.75
CA THR A 32 9.78 -6.87 -0.83
C THR A 32 10.72 -7.81 -1.59
N LEU A 33 11.93 -7.37 -1.89
CA LEU A 33 12.93 -8.14 -2.63
C LEU A 33 14.09 -8.52 -1.70
N ARG A 34 14.37 -9.83 -1.61
CA ARG A 34 15.54 -10.33 -0.90
C ARG A 34 16.84 -9.95 -1.62
N ALA A 35 17.98 -10.18 -0.98
CA ALA A 35 19.30 -9.87 -1.53
C ALA A 35 19.59 -10.58 -2.87
N ASP A 36 19.02 -11.78 -3.08
CA ASP A 36 19.15 -12.55 -4.32
C ASP A 36 18.08 -12.16 -5.40
N GLY A 37 17.26 -11.14 -5.11
CA GLY A 37 16.17 -10.69 -6.00
C GLY A 37 14.89 -11.52 -5.89
N SER A 38 14.85 -12.58 -5.09
CA SER A 38 13.62 -13.35 -4.88
C SER A 38 12.60 -12.57 -4.05
N PRO A 39 11.30 -12.75 -4.31
CA PRO A 39 10.27 -12.03 -3.56
C PRO A 39 10.11 -12.56 -2.13
N ARG A 40 9.80 -11.65 -1.21
CA ARG A 40 9.35 -11.94 0.14
C ARG A 40 7.97 -11.33 0.34
N ILE A 41 7.09 -12.01 1.04
CA ILE A 41 5.84 -11.44 1.53
C ILE A 41 5.83 -11.40 3.05
N SER A 42 5.25 -10.34 3.59
CA SER A 42 5.13 -10.09 5.04
C SER A 42 3.79 -9.44 5.35
N GLY A 43 3.20 -9.76 6.49
CA GLY A 43 2.07 -9.02 7.01
C GLY A 43 2.52 -7.68 7.62
N LEU A 44 1.73 -6.65 7.46
CA LEU A 44 1.93 -5.36 8.13
C LEU A 44 0.63 -4.56 8.24
N GLU A 45 0.69 -3.50 9.05
CA GLU A 45 -0.33 -2.45 9.08
C GLU A 45 0.14 -1.25 8.28
N ALA A 46 -0.79 -0.67 7.49
CA ALA A 46 -0.53 0.56 6.75
C ALA A 46 -1.71 1.51 6.94
N LYS A 47 -1.43 2.81 7.04
CA LYS A 47 -2.45 3.84 7.27
C LYS A 47 -2.26 5.04 6.36
N PHE A 48 -3.37 5.64 5.98
CA PHE A 48 -3.41 6.92 5.26
C PHE A 48 -3.48 8.06 6.27
N ILE A 49 -2.47 8.92 6.26
CA ILE A 49 -2.35 10.07 7.16
C ILE A 49 -1.81 11.25 6.35
N GLU A 50 -2.44 12.40 6.44
CA GLU A 50 -2.01 13.64 5.78
C GLU A 50 -1.79 13.52 4.26
N GLY A 51 -2.65 12.75 3.58
CA GLY A 51 -2.54 12.54 2.13
C GLY A 51 -1.39 11.64 1.71
N GLU A 52 -0.84 10.87 2.63
CA GLU A 52 0.24 9.91 2.40
C GLU A 52 -0.13 8.52 2.91
N LEU A 53 0.45 7.49 2.32
CA LEU A 53 0.36 6.13 2.83
C LEU A 53 1.63 5.79 3.62
N TRP A 54 1.43 5.37 4.86
CA TRP A 54 2.49 5.08 5.82
C TRP A 54 2.45 3.63 6.27
N PHE A 55 3.61 3.04 6.47
CA PHE A 55 3.75 1.74 7.12
C PHE A 55 5.04 1.65 7.93
N GLY A 56 4.98 0.88 9.00
CA GLY A 56 6.10 0.69 9.91
C GLY A 56 6.62 -0.74 9.92
N SER A 57 7.78 -0.92 10.52
CA SER A 57 8.37 -2.23 10.78
C SER A 57 9.19 -2.22 12.05
N MET A 58 9.24 -3.36 12.72
CA MET A 58 10.10 -3.54 13.88
C MET A 58 11.58 -3.43 13.46
N PRO A 59 12.45 -2.94 14.35
CA PRO A 59 13.89 -2.91 14.10
C PRO A 59 14.42 -4.33 13.85
N GLY A 60 15.38 -4.45 12.93
CA GLY A 60 15.98 -5.73 12.57
C GLY A 60 15.06 -6.70 11.81
N SER A 61 13.90 -6.23 11.34
CA SER A 61 13.01 -7.06 10.53
C SER A 61 13.59 -7.33 9.13
N ARG A 62 13.35 -8.53 8.60
CA ARG A 62 13.83 -8.89 7.25
C ARG A 62 13.26 -7.99 6.14
N LYS A 63 12.00 -7.58 6.25
CA LYS A 63 11.41 -6.61 5.30
C LYS A 63 12.06 -5.24 5.40
N GLY A 64 12.48 -4.83 6.60
CA GLY A 64 13.25 -3.61 6.79
C GLY A 64 14.63 -3.66 6.12
N ASP A 65 15.35 -4.79 6.29
CA ASP A 65 16.63 -5.02 5.62
C ASP A 65 16.47 -5.04 4.08
N ASP A 66 15.39 -5.65 3.59
CA ASP A 66 15.08 -5.67 2.16
C ASP A 66 14.87 -4.24 1.62
N LEU A 67 14.02 -3.44 2.28
CA LEU A 67 13.71 -2.08 1.86
C LEU A 67 14.90 -1.11 1.96
N ALA A 68 15.79 -1.33 2.92
CA ALA A 68 17.04 -0.55 3.03
C ALA A 68 17.97 -0.80 1.84
N ARG A 69 17.95 -2.02 1.29
CA ARG A 69 18.78 -2.40 0.14
C ARG A 69 18.10 -2.10 -1.19
N ASP A 70 16.81 -2.39 -1.30
CA ASP A 70 16.00 -2.17 -2.48
C ASP A 70 14.63 -1.65 -2.05
N PRO A 71 14.34 -0.36 -2.20
CA PRO A 71 13.14 0.26 -1.66
C PRO A 71 11.86 -0.06 -2.45
N ARG A 72 11.94 -0.87 -3.50
CA ARG A 72 10.75 -1.29 -4.26
C ARG A 72 9.85 -2.18 -3.41
N PHE A 73 8.57 -1.90 -3.46
CA PHE A 73 7.57 -2.68 -2.75
C PHE A 73 6.30 -2.86 -3.57
N ALA A 74 5.50 -3.86 -3.21
CA ALA A 74 4.11 -3.96 -3.58
C ALA A 74 3.27 -4.28 -2.34
N LEU A 75 2.05 -3.75 -2.29
CA LEU A 75 1.13 -3.91 -1.19
C LEU A 75 -0.22 -4.44 -1.71
N HIS A 76 -0.77 -5.43 -1.03
CA HIS A 76 -2.09 -6.00 -1.32
C HIS A 76 -3.00 -5.81 -0.12
N SER A 77 -4.26 -5.40 -0.37
CA SER A 77 -5.29 -5.30 0.66
C SER A 77 -5.57 -6.66 1.31
N GLY A 78 -6.13 -6.66 2.51
CA GLY A 78 -6.82 -7.83 3.03
C GLY A 78 -7.98 -8.21 2.10
N SER A 79 -8.41 -9.47 2.16
CA SER A 79 -9.51 -9.98 1.36
C SER A 79 -10.38 -10.93 2.18
N ILE A 80 -11.60 -11.15 1.72
CA ILE A 80 -12.53 -12.15 2.27
C ILE A 80 -13.05 -13.03 1.15
N ASP A 81 -13.53 -14.22 1.52
CA ASP A 81 -14.09 -15.16 0.55
C ASP A 81 -15.47 -14.73 0.04
N PRO A 82 -15.83 -15.11 -1.21
CA PRO A 82 -17.20 -14.99 -1.69
C PRO A 82 -18.21 -15.69 -0.78
N PRO A 83 -19.44 -15.16 -0.62
CA PRO A 83 -20.03 -14.06 -1.38
C PRO A 83 -19.71 -12.67 -0.84
N GLY A 84 -18.94 -12.55 0.21
CA GLY A 84 -18.61 -11.27 0.85
C GLY A 84 -17.52 -10.45 0.14
N TRP A 85 -16.85 -11.01 -0.87
CA TRP A 85 -15.76 -10.35 -1.57
C TRP A 85 -16.22 -9.10 -2.33
N GLN A 86 -15.61 -7.97 -2.02
CA GLN A 86 -15.91 -6.67 -2.61
C GLN A 86 -14.84 -6.22 -3.62
N GLY A 87 -13.81 -7.01 -3.81
CA GLY A 87 -12.66 -6.70 -4.63
C GLY A 87 -11.36 -6.68 -3.83
N ASP A 88 -10.27 -6.51 -4.54
CA ASP A 88 -8.93 -6.37 -3.99
C ASP A 88 -8.28 -5.10 -4.53
N ALA A 89 -7.55 -4.39 -3.65
CA ALA A 89 -6.70 -3.30 -4.03
C ALA A 89 -5.23 -3.70 -3.89
N LYS A 90 -4.43 -3.29 -4.84
CA LYS A 90 -2.98 -3.43 -4.80
C LYS A 90 -2.32 -2.16 -5.31
N LEU A 91 -1.16 -1.89 -4.78
CA LEU A 91 -0.32 -0.79 -5.21
C LEU A 91 1.15 -1.19 -5.18
N SER A 92 1.95 -0.50 -5.94
CA SER A 92 3.40 -0.64 -5.91
C SER A 92 4.08 0.72 -5.96
N GLY A 93 5.32 0.76 -5.53
CA GLY A 93 6.09 1.99 -5.50
C GLY A 93 7.45 1.85 -4.85
N ILE A 94 7.92 2.98 -4.34
CA ILE A 94 9.19 3.11 -3.63
C ILE A 94 8.92 3.47 -2.17
N ALA A 95 9.51 2.74 -1.24
CA ALA A 95 9.43 3.03 0.18
C ALA A 95 10.53 4.04 0.56
N GLU A 96 10.13 5.19 1.05
CA GLU A 96 11.04 6.20 1.56
C GLU A 96 11.14 6.08 3.09
N GLU A 97 12.31 5.74 3.59
CA GLU A 97 12.54 5.66 5.03
C GLU A 97 12.60 7.06 5.66
N ILE A 98 11.84 7.26 6.71
CA ILE A 98 11.87 8.48 7.52
C ILE A 98 12.83 8.28 8.68
N VAL A 99 13.92 9.05 8.66
CA VAL A 99 14.98 8.95 9.68
C VAL A 99 14.87 10.00 10.77
N ASP A 100 14.14 11.10 10.53
CA ASP A 100 13.95 12.15 11.52
C ASP A 100 13.13 11.65 12.73
N PRO A 101 13.69 11.66 13.97
CA PRO A 101 13.02 11.12 15.13
C PRO A 101 11.70 11.82 15.47
N GLY A 102 11.64 13.14 15.31
CA GLY A 102 10.46 13.93 15.59
C GLY A 102 9.31 13.60 14.63
N ARG A 103 9.61 13.49 13.34
CA ARG A 103 8.64 13.11 12.32
C ARG A 103 8.16 11.66 12.52
N LYS A 104 9.06 10.76 12.85
CA LYS A 104 8.70 9.36 13.19
C LYS A 104 7.72 9.31 14.34
N GLU A 105 8.02 9.99 15.44
CA GLU A 105 7.15 10.02 16.62
C GLU A 105 5.76 10.59 16.29
N GLU A 106 5.71 11.69 15.55
CA GLU A 106 4.47 12.32 15.11
C GLU A 106 3.59 11.36 14.30
N ILE A 107 4.15 10.71 13.29
CA ILE A 107 3.41 9.79 12.43
C ILE A 107 3.01 8.51 13.17
N PHE A 108 3.88 7.91 13.98
CA PHE A 108 3.52 6.75 14.79
C PHE A 108 2.38 7.06 15.77
N ARG A 109 2.40 8.25 16.38
CA ARG A 109 1.29 8.69 17.23
C ARG A 109 -0.01 8.82 16.42
N ALA A 110 0.02 9.42 15.25
CA ALA A 110 -1.13 9.53 14.35
C ALA A 110 -1.62 8.16 13.85
N MET A 111 -0.72 7.18 13.70
CA MET A 111 -1.07 5.79 13.40
C MET A 111 -1.72 5.04 14.57
N GLY A 112 -1.74 5.63 15.77
CA GLY A 112 -2.21 4.96 16.99
C GLY A 112 -1.18 4.02 17.60
N ALA A 113 0.10 4.20 17.32
CA ALA A 113 1.23 3.37 17.72
C ALA A 113 2.24 4.19 18.57
N ALA A 114 1.73 4.96 19.55
CA ALA A 114 2.53 5.85 20.39
C ALA A 114 3.62 5.12 21.23
N ASP A 115 3.42 3.83 21.52
CA ASP A 115 4.35 3.02 22.31
C ASP A 115 5.37 2.24 21.45
N VAL A 116 5.50 2.61 20.19
CA VAL A 116 6.45 1.95 19.28
C VAL A 116 7.88 2.29 19.69
N ALA A 117 8.77 1.29 19.62
CA ALA A 117 10.19 1.45 19.94
C ALA A 117 10.85 2.53 19.08
N VAL A 118 11.72 3.35 19.70
CA VAL A 118 12.38 4.51 19.07
C VAL A 118 13.16 4.13 17.80
N ASP A 119 13.69 2.91 17.76
CA ASP A 119 14.45 2.35 16.63
C ASP A 119 13.58 1.65 15.57
N SER A 120 12.25 1.67 15.73
CA SER A 120 11.33 1.17 14.71
C SER A 120 11.47 1.94 13.41
N LEU A 121 11.27 1.21 12.30
CA LEU A 121 11.36 1.77 10.95
C LEU A 121 10.01 2.35 10.55
N LEU A 122 10.03 3.51 9.90
CA LEU A 122 8.86 4.15 9.32
C LEU A 122 9.13 4.45 7.85
N PHE A 123 8.18 4.09 7.00
CA PHE A 123 8.26 4.32 5.56
C PHE A 123 7.04 5.11 5.08
N ARG A 124 7.32 6.07 4.18
CA ARG A 124 6.34 6.72 3.34
C ARG A 124 6.30 6.03 1.97
N ALA A 125 5.11 5.75 1.47
CA ALA A 125 4.95 5.17 0.14
C ALA A 125 4.96 6.26 -0.95
N ASP A 126 5.98 6.26 -1.80
CA ASP A 126 5.95 6.92 -3.11
C ASP A 126 5.26 5.97 -4.09
N VAL A 127 3.96 6.16 -4.31
CA VAL A 127 3.13 5.24 -5.07
C VAL A 127 3.31 5.46 -6.58
N ARG A 128 3.58 4.37 -7.29
CA ARG A 128 3.78 4.37 -8.75
C ARG A 128 2.64 3.76 -9.52
N GLU A 129 1.97 2.79 -8.94
CA GLU A 129 0.85 2.08 -9.54
C GLU A 129 -0.23 1.79 -8.49
N VAL A 130 -1.48 1.89 -8.90
CA VAL A 130 -2.65 1.46 -8.12
C VAL A 130 -3.53 0.62 -9.01
N ALA A 131 -4.03 -0.51 -8.53
CA ALA A 131 -5.01 -1.32 -9.23
C ALA A 131 -6.09 -1.80 -8.27
N VAL A 132 -7.34 -1.82 -8.77
CA VAL A 132 -8.49 -2.42 -8.09
C VAL A 132 -9.08 -3.48 -8.99
N THR A 133 -9.22 -4.70 -8.47
CA THR A 133 -9.90 -5.82 -9.13
C THR A 133 -11.22 -6.06 -8.44
N ARG A 134 -12.31 -6.07 -9.19
CA ARG A 134 -13.66 -6.30 -8.67
C ARG A 134 -14.53 -7.02 -9.71
N LEU A 135 -15.64 -7.58 -9.28
CA LEU A 135 -16.65 -8.09 -10.21
C LEU A 135 -17.40 -6.92 -10.87
N THR A 136 -17.85 -7.15 -12.10
CA THR A 136 -18.87 -6.29 -12.73
C THR A 136 -20.17 -6.33 -11.94
N GLU A 137 -21.08 -5.40 -12.20
CA GLU A 137 -22.41 -5.41 -11.56
C GLU A 137 -23.19 -6.71 -11.83
N ALA A 138 -23.01 -7.28 -13.01
CA ALA A 138 -23.61 -8.58 -13.37
C ALA A 138 -22.97 -9.77 -12.63
N GLY A 139 -21.79 -9.59 -12.07
CA GLY A 139 -21.08 -10.61 -11.30
C GLY A 139 -20.45 -11.74 -12.13
N ASP A 140 -20.36 -11.55 -13.43
CA ASP A 140 -19.91 -12.57 -14.40
C ASP A 140 -18.52 -12.31 -14.99
N GLU A 141 -17.98 -11.12 -14.79
CA GLU A 141 -16.67 -10.71 -15.29
C GLU A 141 -15.87 -9.96 -14.22
N LEU A 142 -14.54 -9.95 -14.36
CA LEU A 142 -13.66 -9.13 -13.54
C LEU A 142 -13.35 -7.82 -14.25
N THR A 143 -13.49 -6.71 -13.54
CA THR A 143 -12.99 -5.41 -13.95
C THR A 143 -11.72 -5.09 -13.18
N ILE A 144 -10.69 -4.66 -13.88
CA ILE A 144 -9.43 -4.19 -13.32
C ILE A 144 -9.28 -2.73 -13.71
N ASP A 145 -9.47 -1.86 -12.74
CA ASP A 145 -9.17 -0.43 -12.88
C ASP A 145 -7.76 -0.18 -12.36
N PHE A 146 -6.92 0.49 -13.13
CA PHE A 146 -5.55 0.76 -12.72
C PHE A 146 -5.07 2.13 -13.16
N TRP A 147 -4.13 2.66 -12.43
CA TRP A 147 -3.43 3.90 -12.68
C TRP A 147 -1.93 3.70 -12.55
N ASN A 148 -1.20 4.34 -13.42
CA ASN A 148 0.20 4.64 -13.22
C ASN A 148 0.53 6.04 -13.78
N GLU A 149 1.65 6.60 -13.32
CA GLU A 149 2.05 7.97 -13.64
C GLU A 149 2.19 8.23 -15.15
N SER A 150 2.62 7.23 -15.93
CA SER A 150 2.86 7.39 -17.37
C SER A 150 1.61 7.21 -18.24
N ALA A 151 0.68 6.37 -17.82
CA ALA A 151 -0.47 5.95 -18.63
C ALA A 151 -1.81 6.53 -18.16
N GLY A 152 -1.84 7.15 -16.96
CA GLY A 152 -3.07 7.61 -16.34
C GLY A 152 -4.00 6.46 -15.93
N VAL A 153 -5.29 6.73 -15.84
CA VAL A 153 -6.31 5.72 -15.48
C VAL A 153 -6.69 4.89 -16.69
N ARG A 154 -6.75 3.57 -16.50
CA ARG A 154 -7.24 2.60 -17.49
C ARG A 154 -8.14 1.57 -16.83
N SER A 155 -9.04 0.97 -17.61
CA SER A 155 -9.92 -0.12 -17.18
C SER A 155 -9.87 -1.27 -18.17
N ILE A 156 -9.83 -2.50 -17.65
CA ILE A 156 -9.83 -3.73 -18.44
C ILE A 156 -10.85 -4.67 -17.84
N THR A 157 -11.67 -5.30 -18.71
CA THR A 157 -12.60 -6.36 -18.31
C THR A 157 -12.10 -7.71 -18.79
N ARG A 158 -12.18 -8.71 -17.92
CA ARG A 158 -11.78 -10.09 -18.18
C ARG A 158 -12.91 -11.07 -17.83
N LYS A 159 -13.11 -12.04 -18.71
CA LYS A 159 -13.97 -13.23 -18.43
C LYS A 159 -13.18 -14.30 -17.69
#